data_7e9f6855e9b5ad75421e1167a0d1100e
#
_entry.id   7e9f6855e9b5ad75421e1167a0d1100e
#
_cell.length_a   1.000
_cell.length_b   1.000
_cell.length_c   1.000
_cell.angle_alpha   90.00
_cell.angle_beta   90.00
_cell.angle_gamma   90.00
#
_symmetry.space_group_name_H-M   'P 1'
#
loop_
_entity.id
_entity.type
_entity.pdbx_description
1 polymer ?
#
loop_
_entity_poly.entity_id
_entity_poly.type
_entity_poly.pdbx_seq_one_letter_code
_entity_poly.pdbx_strand_id
1 'polypeptide(L)'
;MKVKNIVIAQDRFSLLGGITTVNRILGRAFEEAGYNVSYLALYDNTGNNPDATTPDFVIRSGSLVSKTTHNKLVYNNPGPLGAVLAAKKVFTALWDRYNAVRTRRYLHSLGKDTVILTSMTDIAEYLVDYARQGRKQGIGYLYEFHSAFDSFHRTTREKTLQDIGHYYDSFIALSEGDARLFAEWLNRPVDAVSNPNAFIDPEVQKKVLEVAQQKKPVIQYVGRYGAEKGLMRILESFIACAQEFPEWILKLNGSGDDETERQMHELLETLDPALAERIVVGGPLSSEQVLEAYAEASLTICASDFEGGPMSLQEGMRVGTPLVSYPSSYLLLDYLPEVGYLAEERSVEALTKQLRLAIGDDELRAKKSALCVERSFIFSPEYIVRCWEKVFESIHR
;
A
#
# COMPACT_ATOMS: atom_id res chain seq x y z
N MET A 1 -7.45 21.43 -18.48
CA MET A 1 -8.51 20.54 -19.03
C MET A 1 -9.27 19.94 -17.83
N LYS A 2 -10.59 19.80 -17.87
CA LYS A 2 -11.28 19.14 -16.77
C LYS A 2 -11.24 17.64 -17.01
N VAL A 3 -10.47 16.91 -16.18
CA VAL A 3 -10.44 15.43 -16.20
C VAL A 3 -11.84 14.90 -15.92
N LYS A 4 -12.27 13.90 -16.68
CA LYS A 4 -13.56 13.21 -16.50
C LYS A 4 -13.39 11.69 -16.38
N ASN A 5 -12.35 11.17 -17.02
CA ASN A 5 -12.10 9.74 -17.07
C ASN A 5 -10.76 9.42 -16.41
N ILE A 6 -10.76 8.41 -15.57
CA ILE A 6 -9.58 7.93 -14.85
C ILE A 6 -9.39 6.47 -15.16
N VAL A 7 -8.22 6.10 -15.67
CA VAL A 7 -7.83 4.72 -15.90
C VAL A 7 -6.81 4.33 -14.84
N ILE A 8 -7.18 3.44 -13.93
CA ILE A 8 -6.25 2.87 -12.95
C ILE A 8 -5.57 1.66 -13.59
N ALA A 9 -4.24 1.73 -13.71
CA ALA A 9 -3.46 0.75 -14.43
C ALA A 9 -2.45 0.07 -13.51
N GLN A 10 -2.50 -1.27 -13.45
CA GLN A 10 -1.54 -2.08 -12.69
C GLN A 10 -1.26 -3.42 -13.36
N ASP A 11 -0.28 -4.17 -12.84
CA ASP A 11 0.12 -5.44 -13.45
C ASP A 11 -1.00 -6.47 -13.39
N ARG A 12 -1.64 -6.65 -12.24
CA ARG A 12 -2.77 -7.57 -12.01
C ARG A 12 -3.65 -7.10 -10.85
N PHE A 13 -4.97 -7.17 -11.02
CA PHE A 13 -5.93 -6.86 -9.96
C PHE A 13 -6.29 -8.07 -9.08
N SER A 14 -5.82 -9.27 -9.42
CA SER A 14 -6.03 -10.49 -8.64
C SER A 14 -5.03 -10.70 -7.51
N LEU A 15 -3.97 -9.89 -7.43
CA LEU A 15 -2.97 -10.01 -6.38
C LEU A 15 -3.51 -9.49 -5.05
N LEU A 16 -3.27 -10.25 -3.99
CA LEU A 16 -3.47 -9.76 -2.62
C LEU A 16 -2.32 -8.80 -2.27
N GLY A 17 -2.65 -7.62 -1.77
CA GLY A 17 -1.63 -6.65 -1.33
C GLY A 17 -2.15 -5.22 -1.21
N GLY A 18 -1.41 -4.40 -0.48
CA GLY A 18 -1.78 -3.02 -0.18
C GLY A 18 -2.09 -2.18 -1.42
N ILE A 19 -1.28 -2.27 -2.48
CA ILE A 19 -1.47 -1.49 -3.72
C ILE A 19 -2.81 -1.82 -4.39
N THR A 20 -3.16 -3.11 -4.51
CA THR A 20 -4.44 -3.53 -5.13
C THR A 20 -5.63 -3.04 -4.31
N THR A 21 -5.54 -3.14 -2.98
CA THR A 21 -6.58 -2.65 -2.08
C THR A 21 -6.73 -1.13 -2.20
N VAL A 22 -5.65 -0.39 -2.16
CA VAL A 22 -5.66 1.08 -2.29
C VAL A 22 -6.22 1.52 -3.65
N ASN A 23 -5.78 0.91 -4.76
CA ASN A 23 -6.29 1.22 -6.09
C ASN A 23 -7.80 1.00 -6.22
N ARG A 24 -8.36 -0.02 -5.56
CA ARG A 24 -9.81 -0.26 -5.51
C ARG A 24 -10.54 0.82 -4.70
N ILE A 25 -9.98 1.20 -3.54
CA ILE A 25 -10.56 2.26 -2.70
C ILE A 25 -10.52 3.59 -3.44
N LEU A 26 -9.38 3.91 -4.05
CA LEU A 26 -9.19 5.15 -4.81
C LEU A 26 -10.12 5.22 -6.03
N GLY A 27 -10.27 4.10 -6.76
CA GLY A 27 -11.21 4.02 -7.88
C GLY A 27 -12.64 4.31 -7.46
N ARG A 28 -13.10 3.68 -6.37
CA ARG A 28 -14.42 3.95 -5.81
C ARG A 28 -14.55 5.42 -5.36
N ALA A 29 -13.52 6.00 -4.75
CA ALA A 29 -13.54 7.41 -4.35
C ALA A 29 -13.73 8.34 -5.54
N PHE A 30 -13.06 8.06 -6.66
CA PHE A 30 -13.26 8.81 -7.90
C PHE A 30 -14.65 8.62 -8.49
N GLU A 31 -15.20 7.39 -8.49
CA GLU A 31 -16.57 7.12 -8.97
C GLU A 31 -17.61 7.90 -8.15
N GLU A 32 -17.51 7.92 -6.82
CA GLU A 32 -18.40 8.68 -5.94
C GLU A 32 -18.26 10.21 -6.13
N ALA A 33 -17.07 10.67 -6.56
CA ALA A 33 -16.85 12.07 -6.94
C ALA A 33 -17.33 12.42 -8.37
N GLY A 34 -17.87 11.44 -9.11
CA GLY A 34 -18.48 11.64 -10.42
C GLY A 34 -17.52 11.48 -11.61
N TYR A 35 -16.36 10.87 -11.40
CA TYR A 35 -15.44 10.46 -12.48
C TYR A 35 -15.88 9.12 -13.09
N ASN A 36 -15.63 8.94 -14.38
CA ASN A 36 -15.71 7.64 -15.02
C ASN A 36 -14.41 6.88 -14.76
N VAL A 37 -14.45 5.80 -14.00
CA VAL A 37 -13.28 4.99 -13.67
C VAL A 37 -13.28 3.73 -14.51
N SER A 38 -12.11 3.33 -15.00
CA SER A 38 -11.87 2.05 -15.65
C SER A 38 -10.53 1.47 -15.22
N TYR A 39 -10.38 0.16 -15.35
CA TYR A 39 -9.25 -0.61 -14.86
C TYR A 39 -8.50 -1.27 -16.00
N LEU A 40 -7.18 -1.01 -16.07
CA LEU A 40 -6.28 -1.53 -17.10
C LEU A 40 -5.26 -2.47 -16.47
N ALA A 41 -5.27 -3.73 -16.85
CA ALA A 41 -4.30 -4.72 -16.39
C ALA A 41 -3.23 -5.01 -17.45
N LEU A 42 -1.97 -5.21 -17.01
CA LEU A 42 -0.91 -5.69 -17.89
C LEU A 42 -1.12 -7.16 -18.24
N TYR A 43 -1.54 -7.99 -17.28
CA TYR A 43 -1.78 -9.42 -17.41
C TYR A 43 -3.18 -9.81 -16.97
N ASP A 44 -3.67 -10.96 -17.47
CA ASP A 44 -4.93 -11.54 -17.02
C ASP A 44 -4.94 -11.80 -15.51
N ASN A 45 -6.11 -11.67 -14.91
CA ASN A 45 -6.36 -12.07 -13.55
C ASN A 45 -6.26 -13.60 -13.43
N THR A 46 -5.14 -14.08 -12.91
CA THR A 46 -4.94 -15.48 -12.53
C THR A 46 -4.78 -15.54 -11.01
N GLY A 47 -5.80 -15.97 -10.28
CA GLY A 47 -5.76 -16.07 -8.81
C GLY A 47 -7.16 -16.21 -8.22
N ASN A 48 -7.22 -16.68 -6.97
CA ASN A 48 -8.46 -16.93 -6.24
C ASN A 48 -8.79 -15.77 -5.27
N ASN A 49 -8.52 -14.53 -5.64
CA ASN A 49 -8.96 -13.40 -4.82
C ASN A 49 -10.44 -13.10 -5.12
N PRO A 50 -11.37 -13.40 -4.19
CA PRO A 50 -12.79 -13.14 -4.39
C PRO A 50 -13.13 -11.66 -4.55
N ASP A 51 -12.27 -10.78 -4.02
CA ASP A 51 -12.44 -9.32 -4.10
C ASP A 51 -11.67 -8.70 -5.28
N ALA A 52 -11.18 -9.52 -6.22
CA ALA A 52 -10.43 -9.04 -7.36
C ALA A 52 -11.29 -8.14 -8.25
N THR A 53 -10.82 -6.94 -8.51
CA THR A 53 -11.43 -6.07 -9.52
C THR A 53 -11.24 -6.70 -10.90
N THR A 54 -12.33 -6.81 -11.66
CA THR A 54 -12.26 -7.25 -13.07
C THR A 54 -11.76 -6.07 -13.91
N PRO A 55 -10.62 -6.19 -14.62
CA PRO A 55 -10.15 -5.10 -15.47
C PRO A 55 -11.05 -4.96 -16.72
N ASP A 56 -11.31 -3.71 -17.13
CA ASP A 56 -12.03 -3.41 -18.35
C ASP A 56 -11.20 -3.74 -19.60
N PHE A 57 -9.89 -3.68 -19.47
CA PHE A 57 -8.97 -4.06 -20.53
C PHE A 57 -7.71 -4.74 -20.01
N VAL A 58 -7.33 -5.84 -20.70
CA VAL A 58 -6.08 -6.56 -20.42
C VAL A 58 -5.12 -6.42 -21.60
N ILE A 59 -3.93 -5.91 -21.34
CA ILE A 59 -2.91 -5.66 -22.37
C ILE A 59 -2.38 -7.00 -22.94
N ARG A 60 -1.86 -7.86 -22.06
CA ARG A 60 -1.25 -9.15 -22.41
C ARG A 60 -2.20 -10.30 -22.05
N SER A 61 -3.33 -10.35 -22.72
CA SER A 61 -4.29 -11.45 -22.55
C SER A 61 -3.67 -12.78 -22.99
N GLY A 62 -3.77 -13.81 -22.15
CA GLY A 62 -3.26 -15.16 -22.44
C GLY A 62 -1.75 -15.33 -22.33
N SER A 63 -0.99 -14.36 -21.85
CA SER A 63 0.47 -14.48 -21.64
C SER A 63 0.77 -15.02 -20.24
N LEU A 64 1.25 -16.27 -20.16
CA LEU A 64 1.57 -16.96 -18.89
C LEU A 64 2.96 -16.67 -18.34
N VAL A 65 3.87 -16.07 -19.13
CA VAL A 65 5.30 -15.97 -18.77
C VAL A 65 5.83 -14.57 -19.08
N SER A 66 6.56 -13.98 -18.13
CA SER A 66 7.22 -12.69 -18.36
C SER A 66 8.28 -12.81 -19.46
N LYS A 67 8.53 -11.71 -20.20
CA LYS A 67 9.53 -11.64 -21.27
C LYS A 67 10.93 -12.06 -20.78
N THR A 68 11.29 -11.71 -19.55
CA THR A 68 12.55 -12.02 -18.90
C THR A 68 12.70 -13.51 -18.62
N THR A 69 11.65 -14.16 -18.10
CA THR A 69 11.63 -15.60 -17.82
C THR A 69 11.69 -16.41 -19.11
N HIS A 70 10.97 -15.97 -20.15
CA HIS A 70 10.99 -16.62 -21.46
C HIS A 70 12.39 -16.58 -22.09
N ASN A 71 13.06 -15.42 -22.08
CA ASN A 71 14.42 -15.29 -22.62
C ASN A 71 15.44 -16.16 -21.87
N LYS A 72 15.37 -16.23 -20.53
CA LYS A 72 16.23 -17.14 -19.73
C LYS A 72 16.03 -18.61 -20.11
N LEU A 73 14.77 -19.04 -20.30
CA LEU A 73 14.45 -20.43 -20.68
C LEU A 73 14.99 -20.78 -22.07
N VAL A 74 14.90 -19.87 -23.06
CA VAL A 74 15.42 -20.09 -24.41
C VAL A 74 16.96 -20.17 -24.42
N TYR A 75 17.62 -19.28 -23.66
CA TYR A 75 19.09 -19.21 -23.65
C TYR A 75 19.74 -20.41 -22.97
N ASN A 76 19.09 -21.04 -22.01
CA ASN A 76 19.64 -22.15 -21.23
C ASN A 76 19.29 -23.54 -21.77
N ASN A 77 18.59 -23.68 -22.91
CA ASN A 77 18.16 -24.96 -23.47
C ASN A 77 18.55 -25.11 -24.94
N PRO A 78 19.81 -25.52 -25.27
CA PRO A 78 20.21 -25.85 -26.62
C PRO A 78 19.58 -27.19 -27.09
N GLY A 79 19.35 -27.35 -28.40
CA GLY A 79 18.85 -28.58 -29.02
C GLY A 79 17.35 -28.52 -29.41
N PRO A 80 16.67 -29.68 -29.55
CA PRO A 80 15.25 -29.75 -30.01
C PRO A 80 14.30 -28.92 -29.15
N LEU A 81 14.55 -28.86 -27.83
CA LEU A 81 13.81 -28.00 -26.92
C LEU A 81 14.07 -26.53 -27.24
N GLY A 82 15.27 -26.15 -27.62
CA GLY A 82 15.60 -24.80 -28.08
C GLY A 82 14.85 -24.40 -29.34
N ALA A 83 14.66 -25.31 -30.28
CA ALA A 83 13.89 -25.07 -31.51
C ALA A 83 12.38 -24.82 -31.20
N VAL A 84 11.81 -25.62 -30.28
CA VAL A 84 10.43 -25.42 -29.81
C VAL A 84 10.28 -24.06 -29.09
N LEU A 85 11.27 -23.70 -28.27
CA LEU A 85 11.30 -22.42 -27.57
C LEU A 85 11.49 -21.24 -28.55
N ALA A 86 12.30 -21.42 -29.62
CA ALA A 86 12.47 -20.43 -30.68
C ALA A 86 11.15 -20.23 -31.49
N ALA A 87 10.45 -21.31 -31.83
CA ALA A 87 9.12 -21.22 -32.45
C ALA A 87 8.12 -20.49 -31.54
N LYS A 88 8.11 -20.80 -30.24
CA LYS A 88 7.33 -20.05 -29.24
C LYS A 88 7.70 -18.57 -29.22
N LYS A 89 8.99 -18.20 -29.40
CA LYS A 89 9.44 -16.81 -29.45
C LYS A 89 8.82 -16.04 -30.63
N VAL A 90 8.73 -16.66 -31.82
CA VAL A 90 8.07 -16.06 -32.98
C VAL A 90 6.58 -15.88 -32.73
N PHE A 91 5.93 -16.89 -32.16
CA PHE A 91 4.52 -16.79 -31.80
C PHE A 91 4.28 -15.71 -30.74
N THR A 92 5.14 -15.63 -29.73
CA THR A 92 5.08 -14.58 -28.68
C THR A 92 5.24 -13.19 -29.29
N ALA A 93 6.17 -13.01 -30.26
CA ALA A 93 6.36 -11.73 -30.94
C ALA A 93 5.13 -11.30 -31.77
N LEU A 94 4.48 -12.24 -32.46
CA LEU A 94 3.23 -11.98 -33.20
C LEU A 94 2.09 -11.63 -32.22
N TRP A 95 2.02 -12.33 -31.09
CA TRP A 95 1.03 -12.08 -30.06
C TRP A 95 1.25 -10.72 -29.36
N ASP A 96 2.49 -10.37 -29.07
CA ASP A 96 2.84 -9.05 -28.53
C ASP A 96 2.46 -7.93 -29.52
N ARG A 97 2.69 -8.14 -30.83
CA ARG A 97 2.27 -7.19 -31.88
C ARG A 97 0.75 -7.05 -31.96
N TYR A 98 0.02 -8.15 -31.86
CA TYR A 98 -1.45 -8.15 -31.81
C TYR A 98 -1.94 -7.37 -30.57
N ASN A 99 -1.39 -7.68 -29.40
CA ASN A 99 -1.73 -6.97 -28.15
C ASN A 99 -1.37 -5.48 -28.22
N ALA A 100 -0.25 -5.10 -28.83
CA ALA A 100 0.11 -3.71 -29.04
C ALA A 100 -0.91 -2.95 -29.91
N VAL A 101 -1.43 -3.60 -30.97
CA VAL A 101 -2.49 -2.99 -31.81
C VAL A 101 -3.78 -2.83 -31.02
N ARG A 102 -4.18 -3.84 -30.24
CA ARG A 102 -5.37 -3.76 -29.37
C ARG A 102 -5.25 -2.64 -28.36
N THR A 103 -4.11 -2.58 -27.65
CA THR A 103 -3.82 -1.54 -26.64
C THR A 103 -3.86 -0.16 -27.27
N ARG A 104 -3.24 0.01 -28.44
CA ARG A 104 -3.31 1.30 -29.17
C ARG A 104 -4.74 1.69 -29.47
N ARG A 105 -5.57 0.77 -29.97
CA ARG A 105 -6.98 1.05 -30.25
C ARG A 105 -7.75 1.43 -29.00
N TYR A 106 -7.54 0.70 -27.89
CA TYR A 106 -8.16 1.01 -26.61
C TYR A 106 -7.75 2.43 -26.12
N LEU A 107 -6.45 2.73 -26.08
CA LEU A 107 -5.97 4.03 -25.65
C LEU A 107 -6.43 5.17 -26.58
N HIS A 108 -6.56 4.91 -27.89
CA HIS A 108 -7.14 5.88 -28.83
C HIS A 108 -8.65 6.09 -28.64
N SER A 109 -9.38 5.13 -28.07
CA SER A 109 -10.80 5.29 -27.76
C SER A 109 -11.05 6.13 -26.50
N LEU A 110 -10.02 6.32 -25.67
CA LEU A 110 -10.09 7.18 -24.50
C LEU A 110 -10.18 8.67 -24.94
N GLY A 111 -11.01 9.43 -24.27
CA GLY A 111 -11.19 10.86 -24.56
C GLY A 111 -10.01 11.72 -24.11
N LYS A 112 -9.95 12.97 -24.60
CA LYS A 112 -8.91 13.97 -24.24
C LYS A 112 -8.89 14.36 -22.76
N ASP A 113 -9.97 14.10 -22.05
CA ASP A 113 -10.20 14.38 -20.64
C ASP A 113 -9.91 13.15 -19.76
N THR A 114 -8.96 12.32 -20.20
CA THR A 114 -8.56 11.08 -19.52
C THR A 114 -7.18 11.22 -18.88
N VAL A 115 -7.03 10.68 -17.66
CA VAL A 115 -5.72 10.41 -17.04
C VAL A 115 -5.55 8.91 -16.84
N ILE A 116 -4.33 8.42 -17.00
CA ILE A 116 -3.92 7.05 -16.71
C ILE A 116 -2.99 7.09 -15.51
N LEU A 117 -3.44 6.52 -14.41
CA LEU A 117 -2.68 6.40 -13.17
C LEU A 117 -2.03 5.02 -13.08
N THR A 118 -0.71 4.98 -12.97
CA THR A 118 0.06 3.75 -12.80
C THR A 118 0.77 3.72 -11.46
N SER A 119 0.79 2.57 -10.81
CA SER A 119 1.45 2.38 -9.51
C SER A 119 2.55 1.31 -9.55
N MET A 120 2.80 0.70 -10.71
CA MET A 120 3.80 -0.36 -10.86
C MET A 120 4.72 -0.08 -12.05
N THR A 121 6.01 -0.39 -11.87
CA THR A 121 7.04 -0.07 -12.87
C THR A 121 6.88 -0.85 -14.17
N ASP A 122 6.44 -2.11 -14.11
CA ASP A 122 6.34 -2.98 -15.30
C ASP A 122 5.28 -2.45 -16.27
N ILE A 123 4.08 -2.09 -15.77
CA ILE A 123 3.05 -1.48 -16.62
C ILE A 123 3.45 -0.07 -17.05
N ALA A 124 4.14 0.70 -16.19
CA ALA A 124 4.62 2.03 -16.54
C ALA A 124 5.62 1.97 -17.70
N GLU A 125 6.59 1.04 -17.66
CA GLU A 125 7.53 0.81 -18.76
C GLU A 125 6.81 0.40 -20.05
N TYR A 126 5.80 -0.46 -19.95
CA TYR A 126 5.02 -0.87 -21.12
C TYR A 126 4.25 0.31 -21.75
N LEU A 127 3.72 1.20 -20.95
CA LEU A 127 2.93 2.34 -21.42
C LEU A 127 3.75 3.52 -21.95
N VAL A 128 5.08 3.52 -21.80
CA VAL A 128 5.94 4.66 -22.17
C VAL A 128 5.82 5.08 -23.64
N ASP A 129 5.74 4.12 -24.56
CA ASP A 129 5.59 4.43 -25.99
C ASP A 129 4.23 5.05 -26.31
N TYR A 130 3.21 4.73 -25.52
CA TYR A 130 1.88 5.32 -25.64
C TYR A 130 1.84 6.70 -24.96
N ALA A 131 2.55 6.89 -23.85
CA ALA A 131 2.68 8.20 -23.20
C ALA A 131 3.30 9.25 -24.12
N ARG A 132 4.32 8.85 -24.91
CA ARG A 132 4.90 9.71 -25.98
C ARG A 132 3.87 10.22 -26.99
N GLN A 133 2.89 9.36 -27.33
CA GLN A 133 1.84 9.66 -28.31
C GLN A 133 0.63 10.31 -27.64
N GLY A 134 0.32 9.93 -26.41
CA GLY A 134 -0.85 10.35 -25.65
C GLY A 134 -0.88 11.85 -25.35
N ARG A 135 0.28 12.48 -25.15
CA ARG A 135 0.38 13.95 -25.01
C ARG A 135 -0.22 14.70 -26.21
N LYS A 136 -0.07 14.16 -27.42
CA LYS A 136 -0.69 14.72 -28.63
C LYS A 136 -2.20 14.52 -28.68
N GLN A 137 -2.72 13.57 -27.90
CA GLN A 137 -4.14 13.22 -27.82
C GLN A 137 -4.82 13.86 -26.61
N GLY A 138 -4.06 14.51 -25.71
CA GLY A 138 -4.58 15.12 -24.49
C GLY A 138 -4.88 14.12 -23.37
N ILE A 139 -4.23 12.94 -23.39
CA ILE A 139 -4.28 11.95 -22.29
C ILE A 139 -3.11 12.21 -21.35
N GLY A 140 -3.38 12.36 -20.05
CA GLY A 140 -2.37 12.50 -19.01
C GLY A 140 -1.87 11.14 -18.50
N TYR A 141 -0.56 11.03 -18.24
CA TYR A 141 0.06 9.83 -17.68
C TYR A 141 0.70 10.17 -16.35
N LEU A 142 0.29 9.49 -15.31
CA LEU A 142 0.67 9.72 -13.92
C LEU A 142 1.31 8.46 -13.33
N TYR A 143 2.30 8.65 -12.47
CA TYR A 143 2.92 7.56 -11.73
C TYR A 143 2.84 7.81 -10.22
N GLU A 144 2.31 6.87 -9.45
CA GLU A 144 2.19 6.93 -8.00
C GLU A 144 3.16 5.95 -7.34
N PHE A 145 3.98 6.46 -6.44
CA PHE A 145 4.89 5.66 -5.61
C PHE A 145 4.14 5.17 -4.37
N HIS A 146 4.02 3.84 -4.21
CA HIS A 146 3.45 3.22 -3.00
C HIS A 146 4.49 2.73 -1.99
N SER A 147 5.76 3.03 -2.21
CA SER A 147 6.87 2.72 -1.30
C SER A 147 7.57 3.99 -0.86
N ALA A 148 8.15 3.96 0.34
CA ALA A 148 9.06 5.02 0.77
C ALA A 148 10.26 5.14 -0.19
N PHE A 149 10.81 6.33 -0.32
CA PHE A 149 11.99 6.60 -1.15
C PHE A 149 13.14 5.65 -0.82
N ASP A 150 13.49 5.50 0.45
CA ASP A 150 14.58 4.64 0.93
C ASP A 150 14.42 3.17 0.53
N SER A 151 13.17 2.68 0.52
CA SER A 151 12.85 1.32 0.08
C SER A 151 12.95 1.18 -1.43
N PHE A 152 12.43 2.16 -2.17
CA PHE A 152 12.42 2.19 -3.63
C PHE A 152 13.83 2.30 -4.21
N HIS A 153 14.65 3.21 -3.68
CA HIS A 153 16.02 3.52 -4.12
C HIS A 153 17.00 2.32 -4.01
N ARG A 154 16.62 1.27 -3.29
CA ARG A 154 17.40 0.01 -3.20
C ARG A 154 16.99 -1.04 -4.23
N THR A 155 16.05 -0.72 -5.13
CA THR A 155 15.52 -1.67 -6.10
C THR A 155 16.15 -1.50 -7.50
N THR A 156 16.09 -2.55 -8.31
CA THR A 156 16.50 -2.50 -9.73
C THR A 156 15.56 -1.66 -10.59
N ARG A 157 14.41 -1.23 -10.05
CA ARG A 157 13.38 -0.44 -10.74
C ARG A 157 13.74 1.04 -10.86
N GLU A 158 14.68 1.50 -10.05
CA GLU A 158 15.16 2.87 -10.02
C GLU A 158 15.59 3.37 -11.41
N LYS A 159 16.51 2.65 -12.06
CA LYS A 159 17.01 3.01 -13.38
C LYS A 159 15.88 3.07 -14.42
N THR A 160 14.97 2.10 -14.39
CA THR A 160 13.84 2.08 -15.32
C THR A 160 12.99 3.33 -15.19
N LEU A 161 12.65 3.77 -13.97
CA LEU A 161 11.84 4.98 -13.78
C LEU A 161 12.58 6.26 -14.14
N GLN A 162 13.90 6.34 -13.93
CA GLN A 162 14.69 7.48 -14.44
C GLN A 162 14.62 7.55 -15.96
N ASP A 163 14.79 6.42 -16.65
CA ASP A 163 14.79 6.36 -18.11
C ASP A 163 13.42 6.72 -18.73
N ILE A 164 12.32 6.31 -18.09
CA ILE A 164 10.97 6.55 -18.61
C ILE A 164 10.28 7.80 -18.02
N GLY A 165 10.79 8.33 -16.93
CA GLY A 165 10.15 9.38 -16.14
C GLY A 165 9.78 10.63 -16.91
N HIS A 166 10.58 11.03 -17.90
CA HIS A 166 10.31 12.23 -18.72
C HIS A 166 9.09 12.07 -19.66
N TYR A 167 8.53 10.86 -19.79
CA TYR A 167 7.31 10.62 -20.58
C TYR A 167 6.03 10.75 -19.75
N TYR A 168 6.15 10.72 -18.41
CA TYR A 168 5.03 10.88 -17.48
C TYR A 168 4.80 12.38 -17.21
N ASP A 169 3.54 12.77 -17.05
CA ASP A 169 3.15 14.17 -16.85
C ASP A 169 3.33 14.60 -15.40
N SER A 170 2.98 13.74 -14.43
CA SER A 170 3.26 13.95 -13.01
C SER A 170 3.64 12.66 -12.31
N PHE A 171 4.33 12.81 -11.18
CA PHE A 171 4.68 11.80 -10.21
C PHE A 171 4.07 12.15 -8.87
N ILE A 172 3.59 11.14 -8.15
CA ILE A 172 2.92 11.29 -6.87
C ILE A 172 3.56 10.38 -5.84
N ALA A 173 3.86 10.91 -4.66
CA ALA A 173 4.31 10.15 -3.49
C ALA A 173 3.27 10.24 -2.38
N LEU A 174 3.35 9.36 -1.37
CA LEU A 174 2.36 9.26 -0.32
C LEU A 174 2.54 10.30 0.82
N SER A 175 3.69 10.98 0.86
CA SER A 175 4.01 12.00 1.85
C SER A 175 4.82 13.14 1.23
N GLU A 176 4.80 14.31 1.87
CA GLU A 176 5.61 15.47 1.45
C GLU A 176 7.12 15.17 1.55
N GLY A 177 7.53 14.40 2.56
CA GLY A 177 8.93 14.00 2.73
C GLY A 177 9.42 13.11 1.59
N ASP A 178 8.67 12.08 1.23
CA ASP A 178 8.99 11.21 0.09
C ASP A 178 8.92 11.97 -1.23
N ALA A 179 7.92 12.84 -1.41
CA ALA A 179 7.77 13.66 -2.62
C ALA A 179 9.01 14.54 -2.86
N ARG A 180 9.56 15.17 -1.82
CA ARG A 180 10.79 15.96 -1.89
C ARG A 180 11.99 15.11 -2.35
N LEU A 181 12.21 13.94 -1.76
CA LEU A 181 13.31 13.05 -2.12
C LEU A 181 13.18 12.51 -3.54
N PHE A 182 11.97 12.07 -3.93
CA PHE A 182 11.71 11.67 -5.30
C PHE A 182 11.88 12.83 -6.28
N ALA A 183 11.50 14.06 -5.92
CA ALA A 183 11.68 15.24 -6.77
C ALA A 183 13.17 15.55 -7.01
N GLU A 184 14.00 15.49 -5.98
CA GLU A 184 15.45 15.63 -6.09
C GLU A 184 16.05 14.54 -6.98
N TRP A 185 15.66 13.29 -6.76
CA TRP A 185 16.16 12.14 -7.53
C TRP A 185 15.73 12.17 -9.01
N LEU A 186 14.48 12.56 -9.31
CA LEU A 186 13.95 12.67 -10.68
C LEU A 186 14.34 14.00 -11.35
N ASN A 187 14.89 14.96 -10.60
CA ASN A 187 15.13 16.34 -11.04
C ASN A 187 13.87 16.99 -11.66
N ARG A 188 12.72 16.81 -11.00
CA ARG A 188 11.43 17.36 -11.40
C ARG A 188 10.43 17.35 -10.24
N PRO A 189 9.36 18.20 -10.29
CA PRO A 189 8.33 18.19 -9.25
C PRO A 189 7.67 16.81 -9.08
N VAL A 190 7.37 16.48 -7.82
CA VAL A 190 6.58 15.32 -7.40
C VAL A 190 5.53 15.84 -6.43
N ASP A 191 4.27 15.49 -6.68
CA ASP A 191 3.15 15.86 -5.81
C ASP A 191 3.04 14.89 -4.63
N ALA A 192 2.41 15.31 -3.53
CA ALA A 192 2.15 14.46 -2.37
C ALA A 192 0.64 14.23 -2.23
N VAL A 193 0.21 12.96 -2.32
CA VAL A 193 -1.18 12.54 -2.06
C VAL A 193 -1.15 11.21 -1.32
N SER A 194 -1.69 11.20 -0.11
CA SER A 194 -1.77 9.98 0.70
C SER A 194 -2.85 9.02 0.21
N ASN A 195 -2.78 7.77 0.65
CA ASN A 195 -3.81 6.78 0.38
C ASN A 195 -5.13 7.13 1.07
N PRO A 196 -6.29 6.88 0.46
CA PRO A 196 -7.58 7.04 1.13
C PRO A 196 -7.86 5.88 2.11
N ASN A 197 -8.59 6.20 3.17
CA ASN A 197 -9.22 5.17 4.01
C ASN A 197 -10.29 4.38 3.24
N ALA A 198 -10.48 3.12 3.63
CA ALA A 198 -11.52 2.28 3.05
C ALA A 198 -12.93 2.85 3.30
N PHE A 199 -13.80 2.65 2.32
CA PHE A 199 -15.23 2.88 2.50
C PHE A 199 -15.79 1.84 3.46
N ILE A 200 -16.65 2.29 4.35
CA ILE A 200 -17.32 1.43 5.32
C ILE A 200 -18.80 1.78 5.31
N ASP A 201 -19.61 0.75 5.44
CA ASP A 201 -21.05 0.92 5.61
C ASP A 201 -21.34 1.87 6.78
N PRO A 202 -22.24 2.86 6.65
CA PRO A 202 -22.57 3.80 7.72
C PRO A 202 -23.02 3.15 9.03
N GLU A 203 -23.73 2.03 8.98
CA GLU A 203 -24.17 1.31 10.17
C GLU A 203 -22.99 0.61 10.85
N VAL A 204 -22.06 0.01 10.08
CA VAL A 204 -20.81 -0.54 10.60
C VAL A 204 -19.95 0.56 11.21
N GLN A 205 -19.82 1.70 10.54
CA GLN A 205 -19.10 2.87 11.05
C GLN A 205 -19.66 3.32 12.40
N LYS A 206 -20.97 3.43 12.53
CA LYS A 206 -21.65 3.83 13.77
C LYS A 206 -21.35 2.84 14.90
N LYS A 207 -21.52 1.54 14.64
CA LYS A 207 -21.21 0.47 15.61
C LYS A 207 -19.76 0.52 16.06
N VAL A 208 -18.83 0.68 15.12
CA VAL A 208 -17.39 0.75 15.41
C VAL A 208 -17.06 1.96 16.29
N LEU A 209 -17.68 3.12 16.03
CA LEU A 209 -17.49 4.32 16.87
C LEU A 209 -18.09 4.17 18.27
N GLU A 210 -19.17 3.42 18.43
CA GLU A 210 -19.72 3.06 19.76
C GLU A 210 -18.74 2.17 20.55
N VAL A 211 -18.14 1.16 19.91
CA VAL A 211 -17.10 0.31 20.50
C VAL A 211 -15.88 1.14 20.90
N ALA A 212 -15.46 2.08 20.06
CA ALA A 212 -14.30 2.95 20.29
C ALA A 212 -14.44 3.85 21.55
N GLN A 213 -15.64 4.03 22.09
CA GLN A 213 -15.86 4.75 23.35
C GLN A 213 -15.45 3.94 24.60
N GLN A 214 -15.27 2.63 24.46
CA GLN A 214 -14.95 1.72 25.57
C GLN A 214 -13.70 0.88 25.23
N LYS A 215 -12.59 1.57 24.99
CA LYS A 215 -11.33 0.92 24.65
C LYS A 215 -10.83 0.01 25.77
N LYS A 216 -10.28 -1.11 25.38
CA LYS A 216 -9.67 -2.10 26.29
C LYS A 216 -8.15 -1.92 26.38
N PRO A 217 -7.48 -2.42 27.41
CA PRO A 217 -6.03 -2.43 27.54
C PRO A 217 -5.40 -3.44 26.54
N VAL A 218 -5.60 -3.19 25.27
CA VAL A 218 -5.16 -4.01 24.15
C VAL A 218 -4.26 -3.20 23.23
N ILE A 219 -3.13 -3.81 22.86
CA ILE A 219 -2.26 -3.37 21.80
C ILE A 219 -2.56 -4.27 20.61
N GLN A 220 -3.00 -3.69 19.49
CA GLN A 220 -3.38 -4.41 18.29
C GLN A 220 -2.32 -4.28 17.20
N TYR A 221 -1.81 -5.40 16.73
CA TYR A 221 -1.08 -5.49 15.46
C TYR A 221 -2.00 -6.11 14.39
N VAL A 222 -2.04 -5.51 13.21
CA VAL A 222 -2.65 -6.11 12.02
C VAL A 222 -1.68 -5.95 10.85
N GLY A 223 -1.30 -7.06 10.25
CA GLY A 223 -0.38 -7.03 9.11
C GLY A 223 0.16 -8.39 8.73
N ARG A 224 0.94 -8.42 7.65
CA ARG A 224 1.63 -9.62 7.22
C ARG A 224 2.75 -9.97 8.23
N TYR A 225 2.89 -11.25 8.54
CA TYR A 225 3.99 -11.73 9.37
C TYR A 225 5.22 -11.93 8.48
N GLY A 226 6.15 -10.98 8.53
CA GLY A 226 7.38 -10.99 7.76
C GLY A 226 8.50 -10.31 8.53
N ALA A 227 9.73 -10.70 8.26
CA ALA A 227 10.90 -10.15 8.94
C ALA A 227 10.96 -8.62 8.84
N GLU A 228 10.65 -8.07 7.64
CA GLU A 228 10.62 -6.64 7.37
C GLU A 228 9.48 -5.90 8.09
N LYS A 229 8.42 -6.61 8.53
CA LYS A 229 7.31 -6.04 9.32
C LYS A 229 7.62 -5.99 10.82
N GLY A 230 8.70 -6.63 11.24
CA GLY A 230 9.23 -6.53 12.60
C GLY A 230 8.38 -7.18 13.68
N LEU A 231 7.65 -8.28 13.35
CA LEU A 231 6.80 -8.98 14.31
C LEU A 231 7.57 -9.40 15.57
N MET A 232 8.79 -9.92 15.42
CA MET A 232 9.62 -10.32 16.56
C MET A 232 9.98 -9.13 17.44
N ARG A 233 10.28 -7.96 16.86
CA ARG A 233 10.56 -6.72 17.61
C ARG A 233 9.35 -6.22 18.40
N ILE A 234 8.13 -6.42 17.86
CA ILE A 234 6.88 -6.11 18.57
C ILE A 234 6.74 -7.01 19.79
N LEU A 235 6.94 -8.32 19.62
CA LEU A 235 6.89 -9.30 20.72
C LEU A 235 7.91 -8.99 21.80
N GLU A 236 9.17 -8.80 21.45
CA GLU A 236 10.25 -8.47 22.37
C GLU A 236 9.96 -7.16 23.14
N SER A 237 9.42 -6.15 22.45
CA SER A 237 9.06 -4.87 23.07
C SER A 237 7.91 -5.03 24.07
N PHE A 238 6.90 -5.81 23.75
CA PHE A 238 5.80 -6.12 24.67
C PHE A 238 6.29 -6.90 25.88
N ILE A 239 7.04 -7.98 25.66
CA ILE A 239 7.60 -8.84 26.72
C ILE A 239 8.43 -8.01 27.71
N ALA A 240 9.25 -7.06 27.19
CA ALA A 240 10.13 -6.22 27.99
C ALA A 240 9.39 -5.27 28.95
N CYS A 241 8.11 -4.98 28.75
CA CYS A 241 7.32 -4.11 29.62
C CYS A 241 6.09 -4.81 30.24
N ALA A 242 5.79 -6.04 29.85
CA ALA A 242 4.56 -6.73 30.22
C ALA A 242 4.35 -6.92 31.73
N GLN A 243 5.43 -7.08 32.52
CA GLN A 243 5.33 -7.23 33.98
C GLN A 243 4.91 -5.94 34.67
N GLU A 244 5.23 -4.78 34.09
CA GLU A 244 4.88 -3.47 34.63
C GLU A 244 3.38 -3.17 34.45
N PHE A 245 2.74 -3.83 33.45
CA PHE A 245 1.35 -3.58 33.02
C PHE A 245 0.59 -4.90 32.85
N PRO A 246 0.22 -5.58 33.95
CA PRO A 246 -0.32 -6.92 33.92
C PRO A 246 -1.70 -7.05 33.24
N GLU A 247 -2.45 -5.98 33.12
CA GLU A 247 -3.77 -5.95 32.47
C GLU A 247 -3.72 -5.84 30.95
N TRP A 248 -2.57 -5.49 30.38
CA TRP A 248 -2.45 -5.28 28.94
C TRP A 248 -2.23 -6.58 28.17
N ILE A 249 -2.85 -6.66 27.00
CA ILE A 249 -2.83 -7.80 26.07
C ILE A 249 -2.28 -7.34 24.72
N LEU A 250 -1.40 -8.12 24.12
CA LEU A 250 -0.97 -7.97 22.74
C LEU A 250 -1.79 -8.91 21.84
N LYS A 251 -2.52 -8.35 20.88
CA LYS A 251 -3.22 -9.12 19.84
C LYS A 251 -2.50 -8.97 18.52
N LEU A 252 -2.18 -10.10 17.90
CA LEU A 252 -1.51 -10.20 16.59
C LEU A 252 -2.48 -10.81 15.60
N ASN A 253 -2.85 -10.07 14.56
CA ASN A 253 -3.73 -10.56 13.50
C ASN A 253 -3.04 -10.46 12.14
N GLY A 254 -3.03 -11.58 11.42
CA GLY A 254 -2.43 -11.68 10.12
C GLY A 254 -2.01 -13.07 9.75
N SER A 255 -1.17 -13.18 8.75
CA SER A 255 -0.46 -14.39 8.34
C SER A 255 0.80 -13.99 7.58
N GLY A 256 1.76 -14.88 7.41
CA GLY A 256 2.99 -14.51 6.74
C GLY A 256 3.82 -15.67 6.24
N ASP A 257 5.12 -15.51 6.33
CA ASP A 257 6.06 -16.56 5.97
C ASP A 257 6.25 -17.55 7.10
N ASP A 258 6.46 -18.82 6.73
CA ASP A 258 6.59 -19.95 7.68
C ASP A 258 7.72 -19.74 8.69
N GLU A 259 8.78 -19.03 8.31
CA GLU A 259 9.94 -18.79 9.17
C GLU A 259 9.61 -17.78 10.29
N THR A 260 8.95 -16.69 9.97
CA THR A 260 8.52 -15.70 10.98
C THR A 260 7.48 -16.31 11.93
N GLU A 261 6.54 -17.10 11.40
CA GLU A 261 5.54 -17.79 12.24
C GLU A 261 6.20 -18.83 13.15
N ARG A 262 7.17 -19.60 12.66
CA ARG A 262 7.94 -20.55 13.48
C ARG A 262 8.69 -19.85 14.62
N GLN A 263 9.41 -18.76 14.32
CA GLN A 263 10.14 -17.99 15.33
C GLN A 263 9.21 -17.42 16.40
N MET A 264 8.05 -16.93 16.00
CA MET A 264 7.02 -16.46 16.93
C MET A 264 6.57 -17.57 17.88
N HIS A 265 6.23 -18.75 17.35
CA HIS A 265 5.77 -19.88 18.18
C HIS A 265 6.87 -20.39 19.12
N GLU A 266 8.10 -20.53 18.63
CA GLU A 266 9.25 -20.91 19.45
C GLU A 266 9.47 -19.92 20.61
N LEU A 267 9.36 -18.62 20.35
CA LEU A 267 9.47 -17.61 21.40
C LEU A 267 8.35 -17.74 22.44
N LEU A 268 7.10 -17.91 21.99
CA LEU A 268 5.94 -18.05 22.90
C LEU A 268 6.06 -19.28 23.82
N GLU A 269 6.61 -20.39 23.32
CA GLU A 269 6.85 -21.60 24.11
C GLU A 269 7.90 -21.41 25.22
N THR A 270 8.77 -20.42 25.12
CA THR A 270 9.79 -20.12 26.15
C THR A 270 9.26 -19.21 27.27
N LEU A 271 8.09 -18.60 27.10
CA LEU A 271 7.55 -17.64 28.04
C LEU A 271 6.89 -18.34 29.25
N ASP A 272 6.82 -17.60 30.36
CA ASP A 272 5.94 -17.96 31.47
C ASP A 272 4.48 -18.10 30.96
N PRO A 273 3.72 -19.15 31.33
CA PRO A 273 2.37 -19.37 30.84
C PRO A 273 1.43 -18.17 31.03
N ALA A 274 1.51 -17.47 32.15
CA ALA A 274 0.67 -16.29 32.42
C ALA A 274 1.01 -15.12 31.49
N LEU A 275 2.25 -15.00 31.04
CA LEU A 275 2.65 -14.02 30.03
C LEU A 275 2.24 -14.45 28.62
N ALA A 276 2.43 -15.73 28.28
CA ALA A 276 2.04 -16.28 26.98
C ALA A 276 0.54 -16.12 26.70
N GLU A 277 -0.33 -16.34 27.70
CA GLU A 277 -1.78 -16.14 27.59
C GLU A 277 -2.19 -14.70 27.26
N ARG A 278 -1.31 -13.72 27.50
CA ARG A 278 -1.52 -12.32 27.17
C ARG A 278 -1.10 -11.93 25.75
N ILE A 279 -0.56 -12.87 24.99
CA ILE A 279 -0.19 -12.70 23.58
C ILE A 279 -1.14 -13.56 22.74
N VAL A 280 -2.13 -12.92 22.14
CA VAL A 280 -3.19 -13.60 21.39
C VAL A 280 -2.88 -13.56 19.90
N VAL A 281 -2.61 -14.73 19.32
CA VAL A 281 -2.32 -14.87 17.88
C VAL A 281 -3.60 -15.23 17.14
N GLY A 282 -3.99 -14.42 16.17
CA GLY A 282 -5.15 -14.63 15.31
C GLY A 282 -4.80 -14.62 13.83
N GLY A 283 -5.72 -15.11 13.01
CA GLY A 283 -5.61 -15.11 11.55
C GLY A 283 -5.83 -13.74 10.91
N PRO A 284 -5.79 -13.70 9.56
CA PRO A 284 -6.09 -12.48 8.80
C PRO A 284 -7.53 -12.01 9.01
N LEU A 285 -7.72 -10.69 9.01
CA LEU A 285 -9.00 -10.02 9.22
C LEU A 285 -9.52 -9.39 7.92
N SER A 286 -10.84 -9.32 7.75
CA SER A 286 -11.46 -8.46 6.74
C SER A 286 -11.29 -6.97 7.11
N SER A 287 -11.48 -6.06 6.15
CA SER A 287 -11.35 -4.62 6.40
C SER A 287 -12.28 -4.10 7.52
N GLU A 288 -13.49 -4.66 7.65
CA GLU A 288 -14.42 -4.32 8.72
C GLU A 288 -13.93 -4.84 10.08
N GLN A 289 -13.45 -6.10 10.11
CA GLN A 289 -12.87 -6.70 11.33
C GLN A 289 -11.59 -5.97 11.79
N VAL A 290 -10.77 -5.47 10.85
CA VAL A 290 -9.60 -4.64 11.19
C VAL A 290 -10.05 -3.38 11.95
N LEU A 291 -11.08 -2.73 11.46
CA LEU A 291 -11.59 -1.51 12.09
C LEU A 291 -12.22 -1.78 13.46
N GLU A 292 -12.98 -2.88 13.59
CA GLU A 292 -13.53 -3.33 14.88
C GLU A 292 -12.39 -3.64 15.88
N ALA A 293 -11.33 -4.34 15.44
CA ALA A 293 -10.17 -4.65 16.27
C ALA A 293 -9.43 -3.39 16.76
N TYR A 294 -9.24 -2.40 15.87
CA TYR A 294 -8.65 -1.12 16.26
C TYR A 294 -9.57 -0.30 17.16
N ALA A 295 -10.90 -0.33 16.93
CA ALA A 295 -11.86 0.35 17.79
C ALA A 295 -11.86 -0.18 19.22
N GLU A 296 -11.73 -1.50 19.39
CA GLU A 296 -11.63 -2.15 20.70
C GLU A 296 -10.31 -1.82 21.40
N ALA A 297 -9.21 -1.72 20.67
CA ALA A 297 -7.86 -1.55 21.21
C ALA A 297 -7.58 -0.12 21.69
N SER A 298 -6.76 0.02 22.72
CA SER A 298 -6.25 1.33 23.18
C SER A 298 -5.05 1.81 22.38
N LEU A 299 -4.30 0.92 21.75
CA LEU A 299 -3.10 1.20 20.96
C LEU A 299 -3.04 0.29 19.74
N THR A 300 -2.46 0.81 18.65
CA THR A 300 -1.92 -0.01 17.56
C THR A 300 -0.39 0.01 17.61
N ILE A 301 0.26 -0.97 16.97
CA ILE A 301 1.73 -1.05 16.93
C ILE A 301 2.22 -1.46 15.54
N CYS A 302 3.34 -0.84 15.10
CA CYS A 302 4.03 -1.14 13.85
C CYS A 302 5.54 -1.04 14.07
N ALA A 303 6.28 -2.08 13.68
CA ALA A 303 7.75 -2.10 13.76
C ALA A 303 8.42 -2.40 12.42
N SER A 304 7.77 -2.02 11.33
CA SER A 304 8.27 -2.23 9.96
C SER A 304 9.58 -1.48 9.71
N ASP A 305 10.46 -2.07 8.92
CA ASP A 305 11.71 -1.43 8.50
C ASP A 305 11.45 -0.25 7.57
N PHE A 306 10.50 -0.41 6.66
CA PHE A 306 10.10 0.61 5.69
C PHE A 306 8.59 0.55 5.43
N GLU A 307 7.96 1.71 5.37
CA GLU A 307 6.56 1.88 4.98
C GLU A 307 6.43 3.05 4.00
N GLY A 308 5.59 2.91 2.99
CA GLY A 308 5.20 4.05 2.15
C GLY A 308 4.15 4.90 2.86
N GLY A 309 2.99 4.29 3.13
CA GLY A 309 1.90 4.89 3.91
C GLY A 309 1.22 3.79 4.72
N PRO A 310 1.59 3.60 6.00
CA PRO A 310 1.06 2.51 6.80
C PRO A 310 -0.44 2.69 7.05
N MET A 311 -1.25 1.75 6.54
CA MET A 311 -2.70 1.76 6.72
C MET A 311 -3.09 1.71 8.21
N SER A 312 -2.27 1.05 9.05
CA SER A 312 -2.48 1.01 10.50
C SER A 312 -2.54 2.38 11.17
N LEU A 313 -1.79 3.38 10.66
CA LEU A 313 -1.92 4.77 11.11
C LEU A 313 -3.30 5.33 10.76
N GLN A 314 -3.68 5.21 9.50
CA GLN A 314 -4.88 5.82 8.97
C GLN A 314 -6.16 5.19 9.56
N GLU A 315 -6.19 3.86 9.61
CA GLU A 315 -7.30 3.08 10.18
C GLU A 315 -7.40 3.28 11.69
N GLY A 316 -6.27 3.32 12.40
CA GLY A 316 -6.21 3.62 13.83
C GLY A 316 -6.70 5.05 14.14
N MET A 317 -6.27 6.04 13.37
CA MET A 317 -6.72 7.43 13.53
C MET A 317 -8.24 7.55 13.38
N ARG A 318 -8.83 6.84 12.44
CA ARG A 318 -10.27 6.86 12.18
C ARG A 318 -11.12 6.49 13.39
N VAL A 319 -10.62 5.62 14.25
CA VAL A 319 -11.31 5.11 15.45
C VAL A 319 -10.66 5.57 16.76
N GLY A 320 -9.79 6.57 16.69
CA GLY A 320 -9.12 7.13 17.86
C GLY A 320 -8.19 6.15 18.58
N THR A 321 -7.42 5.35 17.83
CA THR A 321 -6.45 4.39 18.38
C THR A 321 -5.05 4.82 17.97
N PRO A 322 -4.28 5.45 18.89
CA PRO A 322 -2.94 5.92 18.62
C PRO A 322 -1.99 4.79 18.22
N LEU A 323 -1.10 5.05 17.26
CA LEU A 323 -0.08 4.12 16.80
C LEU A 323 1.23 4.33 17.56
N VAL A 324 1.86 3.22 17.98
CA VAL A 324 3.26 3.18 18.44
C VAL A 324 4.11 2.62 17.29
N SER A 325 5.11 3.38 16.82
CA SER A 325 5.86 2.93 15.64
C SER A 325 7.31 3.43 15.60
N TYR A 326 8.10 2.76 14.77
CA TYR A 326 9.38 3.24 14.27
C TYR A 326 9.23 4.40 13.28
N PRO A 327 10.30 5.20 13.06
CA PRO A 327 10.36 6.19 11.99
C PRO A 327 10.57 5.50 10.62
N SER A 328 9.61 4.68 10.19
CA SER A 328 9.72 3.82 9.00
C SER A 328 9.16 4.46 7.72
N SER A 329 8.53 5.64 7.81
CA SER A 329 8.10 6.43 6.66
C SER A 329 8.03 7.91 7.00
N TYR A 330 8.10 8.77 5.98
CA TYR A 330 7.92 10.21 6.16
C TYR A 330 6.49 10.57 6.60
N LEU A 331 5.49 9.80 6.20
CA LEU A 331 4.12 9.97 6.69
C LEU A 331 4.04 9.83 8.22
N LEU A 332 4.75 8.85 8.78
CA LEU A 332 4.83 8.67 10.24
C LEU A 332 5.59 9.83 10.92
N LEU A 333 6.66 10.32 10.30
CA LEU A 333 7.40 11.48 10.83
C LEU A 333 6.53 12.74 10.88
N ASP A 334 5.65 12.93 9.89
CA ASP A 334 4.80 14.11 9.80
C ASP A 334 3.64 14.08 10.81
N TYR A 335 3.01 12.92 11.04
CA TYR A 335 1.77 12.84 11.82
C TYR A 335 1.92 12.20 13.19
N LEU A 336 2.79 11.20 13.34
CA LEU A 336 2.84 10.40 14.56
C LEU A 336 3.25 11.17 15.82
N PRO A 337 4.15 12.17 15.77
CA PRO A 337 4.47 12.97 16.97
C PRO A 337 3.23 13.61 17.61
N GLU A 338 2.22 13.99 16.83
CA GLU A 338 0.97 14.59 17.31
C GLU A 338 -0.05 13.52 17.73
N VAL A 339 -0.31 12.50 16.88
CA VAL A 339 -1.42 11.57 17.05
C VAL A 339 -1.03 10.19 17.59
N GLY A 340 0.24 9.92 17.82
CA GLY A 340 0.74 8.61 18.27
C GLY A 340 2.08 8.71 18.99
N TYR A 341 2.86 7.65 18.97
CA TYR A 341 4.12 7.52 19.67
C TYR A 341 5.20 7.06 18.71
N LEU A 342 6.14 7.95 18.42
CA LEU A 342 7.23 7.71 17.48
C LEU A 342 8.50 7.36 18.24
N ALA A 343 9.07 6.19 17.97
CA ALA A 343 10.38 5.81 18.49
C ALA A 343 11.49 6.67 17.85
N GLU A 344 12.55 6.94 18.59
CA GLU A 344 13.66 7.76 18.12
C GLU A 344 14.50 7.05 17.05
N GLU A 345 14.53 5.71 17.12
CA GLU A 345 15.27 4.84 16.20
C GLU A 345 14.59 3.47 16.06
N ARG A 346 15.11 2.64 15.16
CA ARG A 346 14.60 1.27 14.89
C ARG A 346 15.27 0.24 15.82
N SER A 347 15.04 0.35 17.12
CA SER A 347 15.50 -0.62 18.11
C SER A 347 14.35 -1.10 19.01
N VAL A 348 14.49 -2.30 19.57
CA VAL A 348 13.52 -2.84 20.54
C VAL A 348 13.43 -1.92 21.76
N GLU A 349 14.54 -1.39 22.23
CA GLU A 349 14.63 -0.49 23.37
C GLU A 349 13.85 0.81 23.12
N ALA A 350 14.03 1.43 21.95
CA ALA A 350 13.34 2.67 21.59
C ALA A 350 11.82 2.44 21.44
N LEU A 351 11.40 1.29 20.85
CA LEU A 351 9.99 0.94 20.75
C LEU A 351 9.39 0.65 22.12
N THR A 352 10.10 -0.10 22.98
CA THR A 352 9.69 -0.39 24.37
C THR A 352 9.53 0.91 25.19
N LYS A 353 10.42 1.87 25.03
CA LYS A 353 10.33 3.18 25.70
C LYS A 353 9.01 3.89 25.32
N GLN A 354 8.67 3.91 24.02
CA GLN A 354 7.42 4.52 23.56
C GLN A 354 6.19 3.72 23.99
N LEU A 355 6.30 2.41 24.00
CA LEU A 355 5.21 1.53 24.46
C LEU A 355 4.91 1.74 25.94
N ARG A 356 5.94 1.82 26.82
CA ARG A 356 5.78 2.17 28.23
C ARG A 356 5.09 3.51 28.43
N LEU A 357 5.51 4.54 27.68
CA LEU A 357 4.87 5.85 27.72
C LEU A 357 3.41 5.77 27.31
N ALA A 358 3.12 5.07 26.22
CA ALA A 358 1.77 4.94 25.68
C ALA A 358 0.82 4.18 26.61
N ILE A 359 1.34 3.16 27.31
CA ILE A 359 0.58 2.37 28.28
C ILE A 359 0.41 3.13 29.60
N GLY A 360 1.48 3.71 30.12
CA GLY A 360 1.53 4.26 31.47
C GLY A 360 0.89 5.65 31.63
N ASP A 361 0.63 6.38 30.55
CA ASP A 361 0.06 7.74 30.59
C ASP A 361 -1.33 7.75 29.94
N ASP A 362 -2.36 7.49 30.73
CA ASP A 362 -3.77 7.47 30.31
C ASP A 362 -4.24 8.83 29.78
N GLU A 363 -3.79 9.92 30.39
CA GLU A 363 -4.21 11.28 29.99
C GLU A 363 -3.62 11.64 28.62
N LEU A 364 -2.32 11.38 28.42
CA LEU A 364 -1.69 11.61 27.14
C LEU A 364 -2.29 10.71 26.05
N ARG A 365 -2.58 9.46 26.37
CA ARG A 365 -3.20 8.51 25.43
C ARG A 365 -4.62 8.98 25.04
N ALA A 366 -5.43 9.43 25.99
CA ALA A 366 -6.76 9.98 25.72
C ALA A 366 -6.67 11.23 24.84
N LYS A 367 -5.73 12.14 25.10
CA LYS A 367 -5.47 13.31 24.26
C LYS A 367 -5.10 12.93 22.84
N LYS A 368 -4.17 11.98 22.67
CA LYS A 368 -3.76 11.51 21.35
C LYS A 368 -4.89 10.78 20.60
N SER A 369 -5.72 10.01 21.32
CA SER A 369 -6.93 9.38 20.80
C SER A 369 -7.91 10.42 20.22
N ALA A 370 -8.16 11.50 20.92
CA ALA A 370 -9.01 12.60 20.43
C ALA A 370 -8.42 13.26 19.18
N LEU A 371 -7.10 13.53 19.17
CA LEU A 371 -6.40 14.08 18.01
C LEU A 371 -6.42 13.14 16.81
N CYS A 372 -6.34 11.82 17.02
CA CYS A 372 -6.51 10.83 15.95
C CYS A 372 -7.81 11.04 15.20
N VAL A 373 -8.94 11.11 15.92
CA VAL A 373 -10.27 11.30 15.32
C VAL A 373 -10.35 12.65 14.62
N GLU A 374 -9.93 13.73 15.29
CA GLU A 374 -9.93 15.08 14.74
C GLU A 374 -9.15 15.17 13.42
N ARG A 375 -7.99 14.53 13.33
CA ARG A 375 -7.10 14.60 12.16
C ARG A 375 -7.42 13.56 11.10
N SER A 376 -8.23 12.53 11.38
CA SER A 376 -8.49 11.41 10.47
C SER A 376 -9.11 11.81 9.14
N PHE A 377 -9.78 12.98 9.06
CA PHE A 377 -10.41 13.47 7.84
C PHE A 377 -9.44 13.65 6.66
N ILE A 378 -8.14 13.87 6.94
CA ILE A 378 -7.11 14.03 5.89
C ILE A 378 -6.90 12.78 5.04
N PHE A 379 -7.34 11.63 5.53
CA PHE A 379 -7.35 10.36 4.81
C PHE A 379 -8.74 9.97 4.33
N SER A 380 -9.74 10.85 4.47
CA SER A 380 -11.06 10.54 3.93
C SER A 380 -11.03 10.49 2.40
N PRO A 381 -11.83 9.62 1.76
CA PRO A 381 -11.89 9.53 0.30
C PRO A 381 -12.15 10.89 -0.36
N GLU A 382 -13.05 11.69 0.22
CA GLU A 382 -13.41 13.01 -0.29
C GLU A 382 -12.26 14.02 -0.21
N TYR A 383 -11.45 13.96 0.86
CA TYR A 383 -10.27 14.82 0.99
C TYR A 383 -9.18 14.40 0.01
N ILE A 384 -8.93 13.11 -0.11
CA ILE A 384 -7.93 12.57 -1.03
C ILE A 384 -8.29 12.89 -2.50
N VAL A 385 -9.57 12.75 -2.88
CA VAL A 385 -10.02 13.15 -4.22
C VAL A 385 -9.72 14.63 -4.49
N ARG A 386 -9.98 15.53 -3.53
CA ARG A 386 -9.62 16.95 -3.67
C ARG A 386 -8.11 17.19 -3.83
N CYS A 387 -7.28 16.37 -3.21
CA CYS A 387 -5.83 16.43 -3.43
C CYS A 387 -5.47 16.00 -4.86
N TRP A 388 -6.08 14.93 -5.36
CA TRP A 388 -5.91 14.48 -6.73
C TRP A 388 -6.41 15.50 -7.77
N GLU A 389 -7.51 16.19 -7.50
CA GLU A 389 -8.02 17.26 -8.39
C GLU A 389 -6.99 18.36 -8.60
N LYS A 390 -6.23 18.74 -7.55
CA LYS A 390 -5.12 19.71 -7.69
C LYS A 390 -3.99 19.16 -8.60
N VAL A 391 -3.68 17.87 -8.49
CA VAL A 391 -2.73 17.19 -9.38
C VAL A 391 -3.25 17.24 -10.81
N PHE A 392 -4.53 16.91 -11.05
CA PHE A 392 -5.14 16.94 -12.38
C PHE A 392 -5.14 18.36 -13.00
N GLU A 393 -5.27 19.40 -12.19
CA GLU A 393 -5.19 20.80 -12.65
C GLU A 393 -3.76 21.17 -13.07
N SER A 394 -2.73 20.58 -12.47
CA SER A 394 -1.31 20.88 -12.77
C SER A 394 -0.81 20.26 -14.06
N ILE A 395 -1.40 19.14 -14.52
CA ILE A 395 -0.92 18.35 -15.66
C ILE A 395 -0.93 19.12 -16.99
N HIS A 396 -1.76 20.14 -17.13
CA HIS A 396 -2.03 20.82 -18.41
C HIS A 396 -1.61 22.30 -18.42
N ARG A 397 -0.64 22.65 -17.61
CA ARG A 397 -0.03 24.00 -17.63
C ARG A 397 1.19 24.09 -18.51
#